data_2348af4e587737bbd3d0a073800acdd3
#
_entry.id   2348af4e587737bbd3d0a073800acdd3
#
_cell.length_a   1.000
_cell.length_b   1.000
_cell.length_c   1.000
_cell.angle_alpha   90.00
_cell.angle_beta   90.00
_cell.angle_gamma   90.00
#
_symmetry.space_group_name_H-M   'P 1'
#
loop_
_entity.id
_entity.type
_entity.pdbx_description
1 polymer ?
#
loop_
_entity_poly.entity_id
_entity_poly.type
_entity_poly.pdbx_seq_one_letter_code
_entity_poly.pdbx_strand_id
1 'polypeptide(L)' 'MPTERRTARLTVLIDPRKKAAFERLCAAEDLTPSQVVRRLIRAWIEERIGRPWAPGDGATRRRR' A
#
# COMPACT_ATOMS: atom_id res chain seq x y z
N MET A 1 -12.11 0.03 20.97
CA MET A 1 -11.84 -0.03 20.48
C MET A 1 -11.32 0.00 19.91
N PRO A 2 -11.03 -0.08 19.80
CA PRO A 2 -10.40 -0.05 19.24
C PRO A 2 -10.14 0.32 18.44
N THR A 3 -10.14 0.52 18.33
CA THR A 3 -10.06 0.75 17.66
C THR A 3 -9.39 1.20 16.83
N GLU A 4 -8.82 1.55 16.85
CA GLU A 4 -8.14 1.92 16.09
C GLU A 4 -7.52 1.24 15.47
N ARG A 5 -7.47 1.42 14.54
CA ARG A 5 -6.79 0.72 13.90
C ARG A 5 -5.84 1.34 13.18
N ARG A 6 -4.69 1.06 13.31
CA ARG A 6 -3.64 1.50 12.54
C ARG A 6 -3.55 0.73 11.30
N THR A 7 -4.13 -0.42 11.15
CA THR A 7 -4.05 -1.25 9.94
C THR A 7 -5.43 -1.56 9.44
N ALA A 8 -5.54 -1.72 8.13
CA ALA A 8 -6.79 -2.12 7.50
C ALA A 8 -6.46 -3.15 6.45
N ARG A 9 -7.46 -3.90 6.03
CA ARG A 9 -7.24 -4.95 5.04
C ARG A 9 -7.59 -4.46 3.66
N LEU A 10 -6.79 -4.85 2.70
CA LEU A 10 -7.05 -4.57 1.29
C LEU A 10 -7.02 -5.88 0.54
N THR A 11 -8.06 -6.17 -0.19
CA THR A 11 -8.15 -7.42 -0.95
C THR A 11 -8.27 -7.10 -2.43
N VAL A 12 -7.44 -7.73 -3.23
CA VAL A 12 -7.41 -7.48 -4.66
C VAL A 12 -7.35 -8.80 -5.40
N LEU A 13 -8.15 -8.93 -6.43
CA LEU A 13 -8.11 -10.11 -7.28
C LEU A 13 -7.21 -9.80 -8.46
N ILE A 14 -6.33 -10.73 -8.79
CA ILE A 14 -5.34 -10.48 -9.81
C ILE A 14 -5.07 -11.77 -10.57
N ASP A 15 -4.67 -11.66 -11.81
CA ASP A 15 -4.31 -12.78 -12.66
C ASP A 15 -3.26 -13.64 -11.95
N PRO A 16 -3.46 -14.96 -11.85
CA PRO A 16 -2.51 -15.82 -11.15
C PRO A 16 -1.09 -15.74 -11.69
N ARG A 17 -0.94 -15.59 -13.00
CA ARG A 17 0.38 -15.50 -13.58
C ARG A 17 1.06 -14.20 -13.21
N LYS A 18 0.28 -13.13 -13.13
CA LYS A 18 0.82 -11.83 -12.74
C LYS A 18 1.22 -11.87 -11.29
N LYS A 19 0.41 -12.54 -10.46
CA LYS A 19 0.73 -12.66 -9.05
C LYS A 19 2.03 -13.44 -8.85
N ALA A 20 2.19 -14.54 -9.59
CA ALA A 20 3.40 -15.34 -9.48
C ALA A 20 4.63 -14.55 -9.89
N ALA A 21 4.54 -13.80 -10.97
CA ALA A 21 5.65 -12.99 -11.43
C ALA A 21 5.99 -11.93 -10.40
N PHE A 22 4.97 -11.31 -9.83
CA PHE A 22 5.17 -10.28 -8.83
C PHE A 22 5.88 -10.84 -7.60
N GLU A 23 5.44 -12.01 -7.13
CA GLU A 23 6.05 -12.62 -5.96
C GLU A 23 7.49 -13.02 -6.22
N ARG A 24 7.76 -13.52 -7.43
CA ARG A 24 9.10 -13.92 -7.77
C ARG A 24 10.04 -12.72 -7.81
N LEU A 25 9.58 -11.60 -8.36
CA LEU A 25 10.40 -10.40 -8.41
C LEU A 25 10.63 -9.83 -7.03
N CYS A 26 9.63 -9.89 -6.16
CA CYS A 26 9.79 -9.44 -4.80
C CYS A 26 10.86 -10.26 -4.09
N ALA A 27 10.82 -11.57 -4.25
CA ALA A 27 11.79 -12.44 -3.61
C ALA A 27 13.20 -12.15 -4.11
N ALA A 28 13.32 -11.86 -5.40
CA ALA A 28 14.62 -11.56 -5.98
C ALA A 28 15.24 -10.29 -5.38
N GLU A 29 14.39 -9.40 -4.87
CA GLU A 29 14.87 -8.18 -4.25
C GLU A 29 14.82 -8.23 -2.73
N ASP A 30 14.56 -9.42 -2.20
CA ASP A 30 14.50 -9.59 -0.76
C ASP A 30 13.39 -8.78 -0.10
N LEU A 31 12.30 -8.64 -0.80
CA LEU A 31 11.15 -7.89 -0.31
C LEU A 31 9.95 -8.81 -0.20
N THR A 32 9.05 -8.49 0.72
CA THR A 32 7.80 -9.22 0.76
C THR A 32 6.80 -8.55 -0.16
N PRO A 33 5.82 -9.29 -0.68
CA PRO A 33 4.78 -8.68 -1.50
C PRO A 33 4.06 -7.55 -0.80
N SER A 34 3.83 -7.69 0.50
CA SER A 34 3.15 -6.64 1.26
C SER A 34 3.95 -5.35 1.28
N GLN A 35 5.26 -5.47 1.43
CA GLN A 35 6.10 -4.28 1.44
C GLN A 35 6.04 -3.56 0.10
N VAL A 36 6.10 -4.32 -0.98
CA VAL A 36 6.07 -3.72 -2.30
C VAL A 36 4.72 -3.07 -2.57
N VAL A 37 3.64 -3.75 -2.19
CA VAL A 37 2.30 -3.20 -2.39
C VAL A 37 2.15 -1.89 -1.63
N ARG A 38 2.63 -1.84 -0.38
CA ARG A 38 2.53 -0.61 0.40
C ARG A 38 3.31 0.51 -0.24
N ARG A 39 4.48 0.21 -0.79
CA ARG A 39 5.27 1.22 -1.47
C ARG A 39 4.58 1.74 -2.70
N LEU A 40 3.98 0.85 -3.48
CA LEU A 40 3.28 1.25 -4.69
C LEU A 40 2.08 2.12 -4.37
N ILE A 41 1.35 1.76 -3.34
CA ILE A 41 0.19 2.53 -2.92
C ILE A 41 0.64 3.91 -2.47
N ARG A 42 1.69 3.96 -1.67
CA ARG A 42 2.20 5.23 -1.19
C ARG A 42 2.64 6.12 -2.35
N ALA A 43 3.38 5.54 -3.29
CA ALA A 43 3.86 6.31 -4.44
C ALA A 43 2.70 6.87 -5.24
N TRP A 44 1.66 6.07 -5.42
CA TRP A 44 0.51 6.50 -6.17
C TRP A 44 -0.21 7.64 -5.46
N ILE A 45 -0.36 7.52 -4.15
CA ILE A 45 -0.99 8.57 -3.36
C ILE A 45 -0.18 9.86 -3.47
N GLU A 46 1.13 9.75 -3.31
CA GLU A 46 1.99 10.92 -3.34
C GLU A 46 1.93 11.62 -4.68
N GLU A 47 1.81 10.84 -5.74
CA GLU A 47 1.70 11.41 -7.05
C GLU A 47 0.40 12.20 -7.19
N ARG A 48 -0.67 11.69 -6.59
CA ARG A 48 -1.97 12.33 -6.70
C ARG A 48 -2.08 13.59 -5.86
N ILE A 49 -1.51 13.58 -4.68
CA ILE A 49 -1.62 14.74 -3.81
C ILE A 49 -0.48 15.73 -4.03
N GLY A 50 0.53 15.33 -4.79
CA GLY A 50 1.61 16.25 -5.16
C GLY A 50 2.58 16.56 -4.05
N ARG A 51 2.67 15.69 -3.05
CA ARG A 51 3.61 15.87 -1.96
C ARG A 51 3.82 14.54 -1.25
N PRO A 52 4.86 14.44 -0.44
CA PRO A 52 5.10 13.19 0.29
C PRO A 52 3.97 12.86 1.23
N TRP A 53 3.70 11.59 1.33
CA TRP A 53 2.66 11.11 2.23
C TRP A 53 3.10 11.26 3.67
N ALA A 54 2.20 11.75 4.52
CA ALA A 54 2.48 11.84 5.94
C ALA A 54 1.40 11.07 6.69
N PRO A 55 1.73 10.51 7.85
CA PRO A 55 0.77 9.70 8.59
C PRO A 55 -0.55 10.38 8.87
N GLY A 56 -0.57 11.67 9.03
CA GLY A 56 -1.79 12.37 9.34
C GLY A 56 -2.67 12.68 8.15
N ASP A 57 -2.17 12.47 6.94
CA ASP A 57 -2.92 12.85 5.76
C ASP A 57 -4.24 12.13 5.62
N GLY A 58 -4.25 10.85 5.88
CA GLY A 58 -5.48 10.10 5.75
C GLY A 58 -6.50 10.46 6.81
N ALA A 59 -6.03 10.79 7.97
CA ALA A 59 -6.91 11.12 9.07
C ALA A 59 -7.50 12.50 8.93
N THR A 60 -6.71 13.37 8.36
CA THR A 60 -7.19 14.70 8.29
C THR A 60 -8.27 14.91 7.33
N ARG A 61 -8.31 14.09 6.53
CA ARG A 61 -9.15 14.22 5.63
C ARG A 61 -10.37 14.12 6.09
N ARG A 62 -10.66 13.99 6.96
CA ARG A 62 -11.66 13.74 7.29
C ARG A 62 -12.09 14.76 7.90
N ARG A 63 -11.97 15.53 8.12
CA ARG A 63 -12.23 16.37 8.73
C ARG A 63 -12.40 17.40 8.22
N ARG A 64 -12.54 17.79 7.81
CA ARG A 64 -12.67 18.75 7.46
C ARG A 64 -13.18 18.93 6.99
#